data_40134177e79879adbfa5d7c94d920050
#
_entry.id   40134177e79879adbfa5d7c94d920050
#
_cell.length_a   1.000
_cell.length_b   1.000
_cell.length_c   1.000
_cell.angle_alpha   90.00
_cell.angle_beta   90.00
_cell.angle_gamma   90.00
#
_symmetry.space_group_name_H-M   'P 1'
#
loop_
_entity.id
_entity.type
_entity.pdbx_description
1 polymer ?
#
loop_
_entity_poly.entity_id
_entity_poly.type
_entity_poly.pdbx_seq_one_letter_code
_entity_poly.pdbx_strand_id
1 'polypeptide(L)'
;MDFIQFNKDDVVEGLKLGVWLICKVLQVAPSTYYAARDRAPSARTLSDAVLPGELYSLWENARKVYGVRKLWKAARRAGLSIGRDQTARLMRSLGIEGVKRTKRVKTTTPDPTAVRHPDLVKRVFSSTAPNQLWVTDLTFVPTWAGVAYVCFIIDAYSRTIVGWRVASNMKTETVLDAIEMARWSRGKKLPGLRCHSDAGSQFRSIRYGERLAEIGAVPCIGTVGDPFDNALAETVNGDYKAELVRGPDHPGPWKTIEELELATLGWVHWHNQERLHGFIGDVPPAELEEAFYAENLQATALAENTTLGSL
;
A
#
# COMPACT_ATOMS: atom_id res chain seq x y z
N MET A 1 -16.73 38.08 5.48
CA MET A 1 -17.38 38.88 4.42
C MET A 1 -18.77 38.36 4.11
N ASP A 2 -18.94 37.04 4.09
CA ASP A 2 -20.21 36.36 3.80
C ASP A 2 -21.34 36.77 4.77
N PHE A 3 -21.02 36.92 6.07
CA PHE A 3 -21.98 37.43 7.07
C PHE A 3 -22.58 38.80 6.71
N ILE A 4 -21.75 39.75 6.25
CA ILE A 4 -22.21 41.08 5.83
C ILE A 4 -23.09 40.97 4.57
N GLN A 5 -22.66 40.15 3.60
CA GLN A 5 -23.41 39.95 2.36
C GLN A 5 -24.77 39.29 2.62
N PHE A 6 -24.83 38.34 3.54
CA PHE A 6 -26.06 37.64 3.89
C PHE A 6 -27.07 38.53 4.63
N ASN A 7 -26.62 39.34 5.61
CA ASN A 7 -27.49 40.08 6.50
C ASN A 7 -27.70 41.56 6.12
N LYS A 8 -27.06 42.07 5.06
CA LYS A 8 -27.12 43.50 4.68
C LYS A 8 -28.53 44.00 4.33
N ASP A 9 -29.41 43.10 3.95
CA ASP A 9 -30.77 43.40 3.54
C ASP A 9 -31.81 43.12 4.64
N ASP A 10 -31.37 42.58 5.78
CA ASP A 10 -32.24 42.29 6.93
C ASP A 10 -32.76 43.59 7.60
N VAL A 11 -33.96 43.47 8.12
CA VAL A 11 -34.62 44.54 8.86
C VAL A 11 -34.84 44.13 10.31
N VAL A 12 -34.27 44.85 11.25
CA VAL A 12 -34.44 44.66 12.69
C VAL A 12 -35.10 45.87 13.28
N GLU A 13 -36.24 45.70 13.96
CA GLU A 13 -37.04 46.81 14.56
C GLU A 13 -37.37 47.94 13.55
N GLY A 14 -37.64 47.56 12.28
CA GLY A 14 -37.97 48.54 11.24
C GLY A 14 -36.75 49.23 10.61
N LEU A 15 -35.53 48.94 11.06
CA LEU A 15 -34.30 49.53 10.54
C LEU A 15 -33.56 48.50 9.66
N LYS A 16 -33.27 48.89 8.39
CA LYS A 16 -32.43 48.06 7.50
C LYS A 16 -30.99 48.11 8.00
N LEU A 17 -30.39 46.95 8.24
CA LEU A 17 -29.03 46.86 8.77
C LEU A 17 -27.99 47.51 7.85
N GLY A 18 -28.01 47.19 6.56
CA GLY A 18 -27.08 47.77 5.59
C GLY A 18 -25.60 47.39 5.85
N VAL A 19 -24.77 47.55 4.84
CA VAL A 19 -23.32 47.22 4.94
C VAL A 19 -22.62 48.10 5.99
N TRP A 20 -22.96 49.41 6.05
CA TRP A 20 -22.27 50.35 6.95
C TRP A 20 -22.49 50.03 8.42
N LEU A 21 -23.75 49.75 8.80
CA LEU A 21 -24.08 49.44 10.20
C LEU A 21 -23.46 48.15 10.67
N ILE A 22 -23.53 47.08 9.84
CA ILE A 22 -22.92 45.81 10.15
C ILE A 22 -21.39 45.94 10.27
N CYS A 23 -20.76 46.65 9.33
CA CYS A 23 -19.32 46.93 9.38
C CYS A 23 -18.92 47.72 10.65
N LYS A 24 -19.72 48.68 11.08
CA LYS A 24 -19.47 49.42 12.30
C LYS A 24 -19.51 48.53 13.55
N VAL A 25 -20.50 47.65 13.64
CA VAL A 25 -20.62 46.69 14.76
C VAL A 25 -19.48 45.70 14.77
N LEU A 26 -19.07 45.18 13.60
CA LEU A 26 -17.98 44.23 13.46
C LEU A 26 -16.59 44.90 13.49
N GLN A 27 -16.51 46.22 13.63
CA GLN A 27 -15.26 47.01 13.62
C GLN A 27 -14.41 46.78 12.35
N VAL A 28 -15.06 46.60 11.20
CA VAL A 28 -14.44 46.43 9.88
C VAL A 28 -14.74 47.65 9.02
N ALA A 29 -13.74 48.19 8.32
CA ALA A 29 -13.99 49.30 7.41
C ALA A 29 -14.90 48.85 6.25
N PRO A 30 -15.94 49.62 5.87
CA PRO A 30 -16.80 49.31 4.72
C PRO A 30 -16.02 49.09 3.40
N SER A 31 -14.93 49.84 3.21
CA SER A 31 -14.02 49.68 2.07
C SER A 31 -13.44 48.26 1.99
N THR A 32 -13.15 47.60 3.12
CA THR A 32 -12.65 46.23 3.17
C THR A 32 -13.68 45.22 2.64
N TYR A 33 -14.97 45.45 2.96
CA TYR A 33 -16.05 44.63 2.41
C TYR A 33 -16.18 44.81 0.90
N TYR A 34 -16.20 46.00 0.37
CA TYR A 34 -16.31 46.24 -1.07
C TYR A 34 -15.09 45.76 -1.82
N ALA A 35 -13.88 45.99 -1.32
CA ALA A 35 -12.65 45.49 -1.92
C ALA A 35 -12.60 43.95 -1.92
N ALA A 36 -13.14 43.28 -0.90
CA ALA A 36 -13.20 41.83 -0.87
C ALA A 36 -14.25 41.25 -1.83
N ARG A 37 -15.39 41.96 -2.01
CA ARG A 37 -16.46 41.57 -2.93
C ARG A 37 -16.01 41.66 -4.39
N ASP A 38 -15.33 42.74 -4.75
CA ASP A 38 -14.98 43.06 -6.15
C ASP A 38 -13.61 42.47 -6.54
N ARG A 39 -12.90 41.81 -5.58
CA ARG A 39 -11.63 41.18 -5.84
C ARG A 39 -11.80 39.87 -6.68
N ALA A 40 -11.05 39.75 -7.75
CA ALA A 40 -10.94 38.48 -8.48
C ALA A 40 -10.52 37.33 -7.56
N PRO A 41 -11.05 36.12 -7.76
CA PRO A 41 -10.64 34.95 -6.98
C PRO A 41 -9.13 34.79 -7.00
N SER A 42 -8.55 34.46 -5.84
CA SER A 42 -7.11 34.19 -5.76
C SER A 42 -6.75 32.92 -6.54
N ALA A 43 -5.49 32.78 -6.99
CA ALA A 43 -5.00 31.58 -7.63
C ALA A 43 -5.28 30.31 -6.79
N ARG A 44 -5.19 30.45 -5.45
CA ARG A 44 -5.58 29.39 -4.51
C ARG A 44 -7.08 29.05 -4.60
N THR A 45 -7.96 30.03 -4.65
CA THR A 45 -9.41 29.80 -4.76
C THR A 45 -9.75 29.10 -6.07
N LEU A 46 -9.10 29.49 -7.17
CA LEU A 46 -9.29 28.86 -8.48
C LEU A 46 -8.80 27.42 -8.47
N SER A 47 -7.60 27.13 -7.92
CA SER A 47 -7.09 25.78 -7.82
C SER A 47 -7.95 24.89 -6.89
N ASP A 48 -8.44 25.45 -5.78
CA ASP A 48 -9.31 24.75 -4.84
C ASP A 48 -10.73 24.47 -5.40
N ALA A 49 -11.11 25.07 -6.50
CA ALA A 49 -12.37 24.77 -7.18
C ALA A 49 -12.28 23.50 -8.06
N VAL A 50 -11.11 23.18 -8.56
CA VAL A 50 -10.88 22.05 -9.49
C VAL A 50 -10.30 20.82 -8.78
N LEU A 51 -9.28 21.01 -7.96
CA LEU A 51 -8.50 19.94 -7.33
C LEU A 51 -9.30 18.96 -6.44
N PRO A 52 -10.39 19.34 -5.74
CA PRO A 52 -11.15 18.41 -4.91
C PRO A 52 -11.71 17.21 -5.67
N GLY A 53 -12.27 17.43 -6.87
CA GLY A 53 -12.82 16.36 -7.70
C GLY A 53 -11.75 15.36 -8.14
N GLU A 54 -10.61 15.89 -8.61
CA GLU A 54 -9.47 15.07 -9.02
C GLU A 54 -8.89 14.25 -7.84
N LEU A 55 -8.74 14.87 -6.68
CA LEU A 55 -8.25 14.19 -5.48
C LEU A 55 -9.22 13.11 -5.00
N TYR A 56 -10.53 13.38 -5.07
CA TYR A 56 -11.54 12.39 -4.70
C TYR A 56 -11.48 11.18 -5.62
N SER A 57 -11.42 11.39 -6.94
CA SER A 57 -11.29 10.30 -7.92
C SER A 57 -10.02 9.48 -7.70
N LEU A 58 -8.87 10.13 -7.46
CA LEU A 58 -7.62 9.43 -7.15
C LEU A 58 -7.69 8.63 -5.86
N TRP A 59 -8.36 9.14 -4.83
CA TRP A 59 -8.55 8.45 -3.56
C TRP A 59 -9.49 7.25 -3.71
N GLU A 60 -10.54 7.39 -4.50
CA GLU A 60 -11.51 6.32 -4.81
C GLU A 60 -10.84 5.20 -5.61
N ASN A 61 -10.10 5.53 -6.67
CA ASN A 61 -9.31 4.58 -7.47
C ASN A 61 -8.23 3.88 -6.63
N ALA A 62 -7.69 4.55 -5.62
CA ALA A 62 -6.79 3.96 -4.64
C ALA A 62 -7.53 3.16 -3.54
N ARG A 63 -8.72 2.63 -3.82
CA ARG A 63 -9.54 1.82 -2.89
C ARG A 63 -9.85 2.54 -1.57
N LYS A 64 -9.88 3.87 -1.58
CA LYS A 64 -10.13 4.73 -0.41
C LYS A 64 -9.14 4.55 0.75
N VAL A 65 -7.95 3.97 0.47
CA VAL A 65 -6.98 3.63 1.51
C VAL A 65 -5.85 4.67 1.66
N TYR A 66 -5.64 5.53 0.64
CA TYR A 66 -4.53 6.49 0.69
C TYR A 66 -4.77 7.61 1.69
N GLY A 67 -3.82 7.77 2.61
CA GLY A 67 -3.68 8.98 3.41
C GLY A 67 -2.94 10.08 2.65
N VAL A 68 -2.82 11.24 3.28
CA VAL A 68 -2.26 12.47 2.70
C VAL A 68 -0.99 12.26 1.88
N ARG A 69 0.01 11.51 2.42
CA ARG A 69 1.29 11.35 1.74
C ARG A 69 1.15 10.59 0.41
N LYS A 70 0.46 9.44 0.43
CA LYS A 70 0.28 8.61 -0.78
C LYS A 70 -0.63 9.32 -1.79
N LEU A 71 -1.72 9.96 -1.32
CA LEU A 71 -2.62 10.69 -2.22
C LEU A 71 -1.92 11.88 -2.87
N TRP A 72 -1.10 12.63 -2.12
CA TRP A 72 -0.25 13.67 -2.70
C TRP A 72 0.69 13.13 -3.78
N LYS A 73 1.34 11.98 -3.52
CA LYS A 73 2.22 11.34 -4.50
C LYS A 73 1.45 10.88 -5.75
N ALA A 74 0.28 10.27 -5.57
CA ALA A 74 -0.60 9.89 -6.68
C ALA A 74 -1.03 11.12 -7.49
N ALA A 75 -1.42 12.22 -6.87
CA ALA A 75 -1.79 13.45 -7.52
C ALA A 75 -0.62 14.04 -8.35
N ARG A 76 0.59 14.03 -7.80
CA ARG A 76 1.80 14.48 -8.52
C ARG A 76 2.09 13.58 -9.74
N ARG A 77 1.91 12.28 -9.63
CA ARG A 77 2.06 11.32 -10.75
C ARG A 77 0.99 11.54 -11.83
N ALA A 78 -0.22 11.93 -11.43
CA ALA A 78 -1.29 12.32 -12.35
C ALA A 78 -1.09 13.72 -12.98
N GLY A 79 0.04 14.40 -12.73
CA GLY A 79 0.36 15.70 -13.30
C GLY A 79 -0.23 16.90 -12.54
N LEU A 80 -0.89 16.68 -11.40
CA LEU A 80 -1.47 17.77 -10.64
C LEU A 80 -0.39 18.59 -9.91
N SER A 81 -0.42 19.91 -10.10
CA SER A 81 0.45 20.84 -9.38
C SER A 81 -0.11 21.13 -7.99
N ILE A 82 0.17 20.25 -7.03
CA ILE A 82 -0.35 20.31 -5.68
C ILE A 82 0.74 20.02 -4.64
N GLY A 83 0.70 20.73 -3.51
CA GLY A 83 1.57 20.47 -2.35
C GLY A 83 0.92 19.51 -1.33
N ARG A 84 1.77 18.88 -0.49
CA ARG A 84 1.29 17.95 0.55
C ARG A 84 0.30 18.58 1.52
N ASP A 85 0.56 19.81 1.96
CA ASP A 85 -0.28 20.50 2.95
C ASP A 85 -1.61 20.98 2.33
N GLN A 86 -1.61 21.32 1.03
CA GLN A 86 -2.84 21.59 0.28
C GLN A 86 -3.67 20.30 0.14
N THR A 87 -3.03 19.16 -0.19
CA THR A 87 -3.68 17.85 -0.22
C THR A 87 -4.33 17.54 1.14
N ALA A 88 -3.59 17.73 2.24
CA ALA A 88 -4.12 17.48 3.59
C ALA A 88 -5.34 18.35 3.92
N ARG A 89 -5.33 19.61 3.49
CA ARG A 89 -6.44 20.54 3.70
C ARG A 89 -7.66 20.15 2.85
N LEU A 90 -7.46 19.82 1.59
CA LEU A 90 -8.53 19.41 0.69
C LEU A 90 -9.13 18.05 1.10
N MET A 91 -8.33 17.09 1.55
CA MET A 91 -8.85 15.84 2.12
C MET A 91 -9.77 16.09 3.31
N ARG A 92 -9.38 17.01 4.22
CA ARG A 92 -10.25 17.39 5.35
C ARG A 92 -11.56 18.05 4.91
N SER A 93 -11.52 18.92 3.91
CA SER A 93 -12.74 19.56 3.38
C SER A 93 -13.66 18.58 2.67
N LEU A 94 -13.11 17.52 2.06
CA LEU A 94 -13.85 16.43 1.43
C LEU A 94 -14.35 15.37 2.42
N GLY A 95 -13.90 15.40 3.69
CA GLY A 95 -14.22 14.39 4.69
C GLY A 95 -13.59 13.01 4.39
N ILE A 96 -12.50 12.98 3.60
CA ILE A 96 -11.81 11.73 3.25
C ILE A 96 -10.53 11.55 4.05
N GLU A 97 -10.25 10.30 4.42
CA GLU A 97 -9.02 9.93 5.14
C GLU A 97 -8.45 8.60 4.63
N GLY A 98 -7.20 8.33 4.98
CA GLY A 98 -6.58 7.05 4.69
C GLY A 98 -6.81 6.04 5.80
N VAL A 99 -6.68 4.75 5.46
CA VAL A 99 -6.79 3.67 6.45
C VAL A 99 -5.66 3.75 7.49
N LYS A 100 -6.00 3.37 8.72
CA LYS A 100 -5.08 3.32 9.86
C LYS A 100 -4.85 1.87 10.26
N ARG A 101 -3.60 1.48 10.45
CA ARG A 101 -3.29 0.18 11.02
C ARG A 101 -3.72 0.15 12.48
N THR A 102 -4.44 -0.88 12.89
CA THR A 102 -4.76 -1.11 14.31
C THR A 102 -3.55 -1.65 15.06
N LYS A 103 -3.52 -1.47 16.39
CA LYS A 103 -2.47 -2.06 17.24
C LYS A 103 -2.45 -3.59 17.06
N ARG A 104 -1.24 -4.16 17.02
CA ARG A 104 -1.01 -5.60 16.89
C ARG A 104 -1.44 -6.31 18.18
N VAL A 105 -2.20 -7.40 18.05
CA VAL A 105 -2.44 -8.35 19.13
C VAL A 105 -1.39 -9.46 19.01
N LYS A 106 -0.61 -9.73 20.05
CA LYS A 106 0.39 -10.80 20.08
C LYS A 106 -0.31 -12.12 20.36
N THR A 107 -0.28 -13.06 19.41
CA THR A 107 -1.02 -14.34 19.48
C THR A 107 -0.13 -15.58 19.58
N THR A 108 1.20 -15.44 19.49
CA THR A 108 2.14 -16.58 19.41
C THR A 108 3.06 -16.62 20.61
N THR A 109 3.25 -17.82 21.19
CA THR A 109 4.27 -18.10 22.20
C THR A 109 5.41 -18.87 21.53
N PRO A 110 6.68 -18.42 21.60
CA PRO A 110 7.81 -19.09 20.97
C PRO A 110 8.14 -20.42 21.66
N ASP A 111 8.52 -21.44 20.86
CA ASP A 111 9.14 -22.69 21.36
C ASP A 111 10.68 -22.58 21.28
N PRO A 112 11.38 -22.52 22.43
CA PRO A 112 12.83 -22.33 22.46
C PRO A 112 13.65 -23.59 22.06
N THR A 113 13.03 -24.77 21.99
CA THR A 113 13.72 -26.07 21.78
C THR A 113 13.79 -26.54 20.34
N ALA A 114 13.13 -25.86 19.41
CA ALA A 114 13.00 -26.28 18.03
C ALA A 114 14.31 -26.10 17.21
N VAL A 115 14.75 -27.15 16.48
CA VAL A 115 15.88 -27.09 15.52
C VAL A 115 15.54 -26.19 14.33
N ARG A 116 16.49 -25.37 13.88
CA ARG A 116 16.28 -24.29 12.90
C ARG A 116 17.31 -24.30 11.78
N HIS A 117 16.87 -23.84 10.59
CA HIS A 117 17.78 -23.43 9.53
C HIS A 117 18.49 -22.12 9.90
N PRO A 118 19.70 -21.84 9.37
CA PRO A 118 20.42 -20.61 9.67
C PRO A 118 19.70 -19.36 9.13
N ASP A 119 19.74 -18.26 9.88
CA ASP A 119 19.32 -16.94 9.37
C ASP A 119 20.39 -16.40 8.40
N LEU A 120 20.06 -16.40 7.10
CA LEU A 120 20.91 -15.90 6.03
C LEU A 120 20.63 -14.42 5.69
N VAL A 121 19.57 -13.84 6.26
CA VAL A 121 19.10 -12.50 5.90
C VAL A 121 19.63 -11.43 6.85
N LYS A 122 19.86 -11.79 8.13
CA LYS A 122 20.40 -10.89 9.17
C LYS A 122 19.67 -9.53 9.20
N ARG A 123 18.33 -9.55 9.12
CA ARG A 123 17.45 -8.36 9.11
C ARG A 123 17.58 -7.43 7.90
N VAL A 124 18.33 -7.80 6.88
CA VAL A 124 18.45 -7.02 5.64
C VAL A 124 17.45 -7.54 4.61
N PHE A 125 16.20 -7.07 4.66
CA PHE A 125 15.14 -7.40 3.72
C PHE A 125 15.17 -6.52 2.47
N SER A 126 16.34 -6.42 1.87
CA SER A 126 16.56 -5.77 0.57
C SER A 126 17.40 -6.69 -0.30
N SER A 127 17.16 -6.65 -1.59
CA SER A 127 17.98 -7.32 -2.59
C SER A 127 18.27 -6.35 -3.73
N THR A 128 19.27 -6.67 -4.54
CA THR A 128 19.71 -5.82 -5.65
C THR A 128 19.01 -6.16 -6.97
N ALA A 129 18.27 -7.28 -6.99
CA ALA A 129 17.53 -7.74 -8.16
C ALA A 129 16.30 -8.56 -7.74
N PRO A 130 15.29 -8.69 -8.60
CA PRO A 130 14.17 -9.60 -8.42
C PRO A 130 14.64 -11.06 -8.25
N ASN A 131 13.86 -11.85 -7.52
CA ASN A 131 14.08 -13.30 -7.33
C ASN A 131 15.40 -13.70 -6.64
N GLN A 132 16.00 -12.80 -5.84
CA GLN A 132 17.15 -13.14 -4.98
C GLN A 132 16.71 -13.49 -3.56
N LEU A 133 15.67 -12.86 -3.07
CA LEU A 133 15.12 -13.07 -1.74
C LEU A 133 13.60 -12.97 -1.79
N TRP A 134 12.93 -14.06 -1.43
CA TRP A 134 11.50 -14.07 -1.14
C TRP A 134 11.29 -14.13 0.36
N VAL A 135 10.29 -13.39 0.83
CA VAL A 135 9.87 -13.39 2.23
C VAL A 135 8.44 -13.90 2.29
N THR A 136 8.18 -14.86 3.17
CA THR A 136 6.85 -15.46 3.31
C THR A 136 6.38 -15.44 4.75
N ASP A 137 5.07 -15.34 4.92
CA ASP A 137 4.40 -15.42 6.21
C ASP A 137 2.95 -15.88 6.04
N LEU A 138 2.40 -16.44 7.12
CA LEU A 138 1.00 -16.82 7.24
C LEU A 138 0.26 -15.86 8.14
N THR A 139 -0.87 -15.36 7.66
CA THR A 139 -1.77 -14.57 8.49
C THR A 139 -3.16 -15.21 8.53
N PHE A 140 -3.95 -14.88 9.54
CA PHE A 140 -5.30 -15.39 9.67
C PHE A 140 -6.34 -14.25 9.57
N VAL A 141 -7.49 -14.59 9.01
CA VAL A 141 -8.64 -13.69 8.84
C VAL A 141 -9.88 -14.41 9.35
N PRO A 142 -10.58 -13.89 10.36
CA PRO A 142 -11.85 -14.44 10.76
C PRO A 142 -12.92 -14.18 9.68
N THR A 143 -13.69 -15.21 9.38
CA THR A 143 -14.86 -15.16 8.50
C THR A 143 -16.07 -15.77 9.22
N TRP A 144 -17.27 -15.59 8.68
CA TRP A 144 -18.45 -16.25 9.23
C TRP A 144 -18.39 -17.79 9.08
N ALA A 145 -17.68 -18.30 8.07
CA ALA A 145 -17.49 -19.75 7.86
C ALA A 145 -16.31 -20.32 8.68
N GLY A 146 -15.66 -19.52 9.54
CA GLY A 146 -14.51 -19.93 10.35
C GLY A 146 -13.28 -19.06 10.09
N VAL A 147 -12.10 -19.60 10.40
CA VAL A 147 -10.84 -18.89 10.21
C VAL A 147 -10.23 -19.24 8.84
N ALA A 148 -10.02 -18.24 8.03
CA ALA A 148 -9.20 -18.35 6.82
C ALA A 148 -7.73 -18.05 7.13
N TYR A 149 -6.84 -18.79 6.50
CA TYR A 149 -5.39 -18.61 6.55
C TYR A 149 -4.90 -18.10 5.21
N VAL A 150 -4.11 -17.05 5.21
CA VAL A 150 -3.59 -16.42 4.00
C VAL A 150 -2.07 -16.46 4.03
N CYS A 151 -1.48 -17.07 3.02
CA CYS A 151 -0.04 -17.09 2.79
C CYS A 151 0.30 -16.07 1.69
N PHE A 152 1.30 -15.23 1.93
CA PHE A 152 1.90 -14.38 0.90
C PHE A 152 3.37 -14.72 0.74
N ILE A 153 3.85 -14.70 -0.50
CA ILE A 153 5.26 -14.75 -0.89
C ILE A 153 5.60 -13.45 -1.58
N ILE A 154 6.55 -12.71 -1.02
CA ILE A 154 6.85 -11.34 -1.41
C ILE A 154 8.30 -11.27 -1.87
N ASP A 155 8.54 -10.74 -3.06
CA ASP A 155 9.89 -10.41 -3.52
C ASP A 155 10.45 -9.22 -2.74
N ALA A 156 11.62 -9.37 -2.14
CA ALA A 156 12.22 -8.34 -1.30
C ALA A 156 12.76 -7.15 -2.08
N TYR A 157 13.04 -7.28 -3.38
CA TYR A 157 13.46 -6.20 -4.25
C TYR A 157 12.30 -5.26 -4.58
N SER A 158 11.30 -5.80 -5.24
CA SER A 158 10.19 -5.02 -5.82
C SER A 158 9.00 -4.84 -4.89
N ARG A 159 8.88 -5.66 -3.83
CA ARG A 159 7.68 -5.78 -2.99
C ARG A 159 6.50 -6.43 -3.70
N THR A 160 6.72 -7.02 -4.86
CA THR A 160 5.71 -7.80 -5.59
C THR A 160 5.30 -9.01 -4.77
N ILE A 161 3.99 -9.25 -4.64
CA ILE A 161 3.46 -10.52 -4.17
C ILE A 161 3.51 -11.48 -5.35
N VAL A 162 4.47 -12.40 -5.32
CA VAL A 162 4.77 -13.35 -6.41
C VAL A 162 3.93 -14.62 -6.33
N GLY A 163 3.45 -14.96 -5.13
CA GLY A 163 2.56 -16.09 -4.88
C GLY A 163 1.73 -15.85 -3.63
N TRP A 164 0.55 -16.44 -3.62
CA TRP A 164 -0.35 -16.35 -2.48
C TRP A 164 -1.37 -17.50 -2.47
N ARG A 165 -1.96 -17.77 -1.30
CA ARG A 165 -3.05 -18.75 -1.15
C ARG A 165 -3.94 -18.37 0.02
N VAL A 166 -5.26 -18.55 -0.15
CA VAL A 166 -6.24 -18.51 0.93
C VAL A 166 -6.75 -19.93 1.17
N ALA A 167 -6.79 -20.38 2.42
CA ALA A 167 -7.21 -21.73 2.77
C ALA A 167 -7.96 -21.78 4.10
N SER A 168 -8.72 -22.86 4.32
CA SER A 168 -9.45 -23.12 5.58
C SER A 168 -8.57 -23.68 6.70
N ASN A 169 -7.30 -23.96 6.41
CA ASN A 169 -6.39 -24.59 7.38
C ASN A 169 -4.95 -24.08 7.20
N MET A 170 -4.14 -24.25 8.24
CA MET A 170 -2.75 -23.82 8.27
C MET A 170 -1.79 -25.00 8.00
N LYS A 171 -2.10 -25.82 7.01
CA LYS A 171 -1.24 -26.95 6.64
C LYS A 171 -0.11 -26.51 5.71
N THR A 172 0.90 -27.37 5.59
CA THR A 172 2.04 -27.18 4.67
C THR A 172 1.58 -26.99 3.21
N GLU A 173 0.50 -27.67 2.81
CA GLU A 173 -0.10 -27.57 1.47
C GLU A 173 -0.43 -26.11 1.09
N THR A 174 -0.94 -25.32 2.03
CA THR A 174 -1.26 -23.90 1.79
C THR A 174 -0.03 -23.08 1.37
N VAL A 175 1.11 -23.38 1.99
CA VAL A 175 2.39 -22.73 1.65
C VAL A 175 2.94 -23.27 0.33
N LEU A 176 2.83 -24.60 0.09
CA LEU A 176 3.27 -25.22 -1.15
C LEU A 176 2.50 -24.70 -2.37
N ASP A 177 1.19 -24.49 -2.26
CA ASP A 177 0.35 -23.91 -3.31
C ASP A 177 0.81 -22.47 -3.65
N ALA A 178 1.13 -21.67 -2.62
CA ALA A 178 1.65 -20.31 -2.82
C ALA A 178 3.03 -20.34 -3.53
N ILE A 179 3.91 -21.28 -3.18
CA ILE A 179 5.21 -21.47 -3.86
C ILE A 179 5.01 -21.89 -5.31
N GLU A 180 4.07 -22.80 -5.58
CA GLU A 180 3.75 -23.21 -6.96
C GLU A 180 3.28 -22.03 -7.79
N MET A 181 2.38 -21.19 -7.26
CA MET A 181 1.96 -19.96 -7.93
C MET A 181 3.16 -19.05 -8.23
N ALA A 182 4.04 -18.83 -7.24
CA ALA A 182 5.24 -18.02 -7.40
C ALA A 182 6.19 -18.60 -8.48
N ARG A 183 6.37 -19.90 -8.48
CA ARG A 183 7.16 -20.60 -9.49
C ARG A 183 6.60 -20.44 -10.91
N TRP A 184 5.29 -20.55 -11.07
CA TRP A 184 4.65 -20.35 -12.38
C TRP A 184 4.78 -18.90 -12.88
N SER A 185 4.71 -17.93 -11.98
CA SER A 185 4.82 -16.51 -12.33
C SER A 185 6.27 -16.07 -12.63
N ARG A 186 7.29 -16.73 -12.01
CA ARG A 186 8.68 -16.27 -12.05
C ARG A 186 9.65 -17.19 -12.81
N GLY A 187 9.23 -18.40 -13.14
CA GLY A 187 10.04 -19.39 -13.82
C GLY A 187 10.21 -20.67 -13.03
N LYS A 188 10.44 -21.77 -13.77
CA LYS A 188 10.48 -23.12 -13.20
C LYS A 188 11.69 -23.36 -12.28
N LYS A 189 12.80 -22.65 -12.49
CA LYS A 189 14.01 -22.74 -11.67
C LYS A 189 14.53 -21.35 -11.34
N LEU A 190 14.88 -21.15 -10.08
CA LEU A 190 15.33 -19.87 -9.52
C LEU A 190 16.62 -20.14 -8.70
N PRO A 191 17.74 -20.46 -9.37
CA PRO A 191 18.98 -20.83 -8.68
C PRO A 191 19.48 -19.67 -7.82
N GLY A 192 19.83 -19.98 -6.55
CA GLY A 192 20.33 -18.99 -5.60
C GLY A 192 19.26 -18.15 -4.91
N LEU A 193 17.98 -18.35 -5.22
CA LEU A 193 16.88 -17.73 -4.49
C LEU A 193 16.93 -18.16 -3.01
N ARG A 194 16.81 -17.21 -2.09
CA ARG A 194 16.62 -17.45 -0.67
C ARG A 194 15.14 -17.25 -0.32
N CYS A 195 14.53 -18.25 0.32
CA CYS A 195 13.16 -18.17 0.81
C CYS A 195 13.17 -17.99 2.33
N HIS A 196 12.94 -16.78 2.79
CA HIS A 196 12.92 -16.43 4.21
C HIS A 196 11.50 -16.54 4.77
N SER A 197 11.39 -17.19 5.94
CA SER A 197 10.12 -17.34 6.68
C SER A 197 10.35 -17.23 8.18
N ASP A 198 9.27 -17.14 8.93
CA ASP A 198 9.31 -17.34 10.37
C ASP A 198 9.57 -18.82 10.73
N ALA A 199 9.70 -19.11 12.03
CA ALA A 199 9.96 -20.47 12.53
C ALA A 199 8.68 -21.34 12.62
N GLY A 200 7.63 -21.04 11.84
CA GLY A 200 6.39 -21.83 11.81
C GLY A 200 6.61 -23.27 11.39
N SER A 201 5.79 -24.20 11.91
CA SER A 201 5.91 -25.64 11.63
C SER A 201 5.79 -25.97 10.14
N GLN A 202 5.02 -25.20 9.38
CA GLN A 202 4.81 -25.35 7.94
C GLN A 202 6.12 -25.19 7.15
N PHE A 203 6.93 -24.18 7.55
CA PHE A 203 8.20 -23.84 6.90
C PHE A 203 9.37 -24.75 7.30
N ARG A 204 9.16 -25.60 8.31
CA ARG A 204 10.14 -26.60 8.78
C ARG A 204 9.84 -28.00 8.27
N SER A 205 8.76 -28.17 7.50
CA SER A 205 8.39 -29.49 6.97
C SER A 205 9.39 -29.94 5.90
N ILE A 206 9.64 -31.25 5.84
CA ILE A 206 10.50 -31.88 4.80
C ILE A 206 9.99 -31.52 3.41
N ARG A 207 8.69 -31.60 3.18
CA ARG A 207 8.04 -31.27 1.90
C ARG A 207 8.28 -29.83 1.45
N TYR A 208 8.34 -28.88 2.40
CA TYR A 208 8.69 -27.48 2.08
C TYR A 208 10.15 -27.39 1.61
N GLY A 209 11.08 -28.02 2.33
CA GLY A 209 12.49 -28.04 1.94
C GLY A 209 12.73 -28.72 0.58
N GLU A 210 12.09 -29.86 0.33
CA GLU A 210 12.14 -30.58 -0.96
C GLU A 210 11.63 -29.70 -2.11
N ARG A 211 10.49 -29.01 -1.92
CA ARG A 211 9.93 -28.12 -2.93
C ARG A 211 10.84 -26.94 -3.24
N LEU A 212 11.48 -26.34 -2.24
CA LEU A 212 12.45 -25.28 -2.46
C LEU A 212 13.68 -25.79 -3.22
N ALA A 213 14.19 -26.97 -2.86
CA ALA A 213 15.32 -27.61 -3.56
C ALA A 213 15.00 -27.88 -5.05
N GLU A 214 13.78 -28.33 -5.37
CA GLU A 214 13.33 -28.56 -6.75
C GLU A 214 13.38 -27.30 -7.62
N ILE A 215 13.10 -26.13 -7.06
CA ILE A 215 13.19 -24.84 -7.77
C ILE A 215 14.58 -24.19 -7.70
N GLY A 216 15.53 -24.81 -6.99
CA GLY A 216 16.88 -24.29 -6.79
C GLY A 216 16.99 -23.22 -5.71
N ALA A 217 15.99 -23.10 -4.85
CA ALA A 217 15.96 -22.14 -3.75
C ALA A 217 16.47 -22.74 -2.44
N VAL A 218 16.95 -21.89 -1.55
CA VAL A 218 17.47 -22.24 -0.23
C VAL A 218 16.53 -21.72 0.87
N PRO A 219 16.05 -22.57 1.78
CA PRO A 219 15.29 -22.11 2.92
C PRO A 219 16.16 -21.29 3.88
N CYS A 220 15.60 -20.23 4.41
CA CYS A 220 16.18 -19.38 5.43
C CYS A 220 15.11 -19.10 6.50
N ILE A 221 15.42 -19.33 7.76
CA ILE A 221 14.47 -19.15 8.86
C ILE A 221 15.03 -18.12 9.84
N GLY A 222 14.20 -17.13 10.18
CA GLY A 222 14.53 -16.09 11.16
C GLY A 222 14.70 -16.64 12.58
N THR A 223 15.29 -15.85 13.45
CA THR A 223 15.44 -16.17 14.88
C THR A 223 14.08 -16.14 15.59
N VAL A 224 13.87 -17.08 16.53
CA VAL A 224 12.57 -17.15 17.23
C VAL A 224 12.43 -15.97 18.20
N GLY A 225 11.29 -15.31 18.09
CA GLY A 225 10.87 -14.24 18.99
C GLY A 225 11.42 -12.87 18.67
N ASP A 226 12.17 -12.69 17.59
CA ASP A 226 12.55 -11.37 17.12
C ASP A 226 11.50 -10.85 16.13
N PRO A 227 10.72 -9.83 16.50
CA PRO A 227 9.69 -9.26 15.62
C PRO A 227 10.25 -8.56 14.39
N PHE A 228 11.58 -8.33 14.33
CA PHE A 228 12.23 -7.69 13.17
C PHE A 228 12.64 -8.70 12.09
N ASP A 229 12.69 -9.99 12.42
CA ASP A 229 13.17 -11.03 11.50
C ASP A 229 12.21 -11.32 10.34
N ASN A 230 10.96 -10.84 10.35
CA ASN A 230 10.00 -10.96 9.25
C ASN A 230 9.24 -9.65 8.96
N ALA A 231 9.87 -8.51 9.24
CA ALA A 231 9.25 -7.18 9.20
C ALA A 231 8.61 -6.82 7.83
N LEU A 232 9.15 -7.36 6.72
CA LEU A 232 8.59 -7.15 5.39
C LEU A 232 7.23 -7.84 5.26
N ALA A 233 7.17 -9.15 5.54
CA ALA A 233 5.93 -9.91 5.44
C ALA A 233 4.88 -9.40 6.44
N GLU A 234 5.29 -9.05 7.66
CA GLU A 234 4.41 -8.42 8.64
C GLU A 234 3.85 -7.08 8.14
N THR A 235 4.65 -6.33 7.39
CA THR A 235 4.20 -5.08 6.78
C THR A 235 3.10 -5.33 5.75
N VAL A 236 3.29 -6.28 4.85
CA VAL A 236 2.30 -6.65 3.83
C VAL A 236 1.04 -7.22 4.47
N ASN A 237 1.17 -8.10 5.46
CA ASN A 237 0.04 -8.62 6.23
C ASN A 237 -0.74 -7.51 6.95
N GLY A 238 -0.04 -6.51 7.46
CA GLY A 238 -0.64 -5.33 8.09
C GLY A 238 -1.41 -4.45 7.10
N ASP A 239 -0.84 -4.23 5.91
CA ASP A 239 -1.49 -3.51 4.81
C ASP A 239 -2.73 -4.28 4.33
N TYR A 240 -2.61 -5.57 4.05
CA TYR A 240 -3.72 -6.44 3.67
C TYR A 240 -4.89 -6.38 4.66
N LYS A 241 -4.59 -6.50 5.95
CA LYS A 241 -5.62 -6.42 7.00
C LYS A 241 -6.27 -5.04 7.10
N ALA A 242 -5.51 -3.97 6.89
CA ALA A 242 -6.03 -2.62 6.99
C ALA A 242 -6.77 -2.18 5.72
N GLU A 243 -6.29 -2.60 4.56
CA GLU A 243 -6.76 -2.12 3.25
C GLU A 243 -7.88 -3.00 2.67
N LEU A 244 -7.86 -4.31 2.94
CA LEU A 244 -8.89 -5.24 2.46
C LEU A 244 -9.77 -5.78 3.58
N VAL A 245 -9.18 -6.46 4.60
CA VAL A 245 -9.97 -7.21 5.59
C VAL A 245 -10.86 -6.30 6.42
N ARG A 246 -10.36 -5.12 6.77
CA ARG A 246 -11.07 -4.04 7.48
C ARG A 246 -11.13 -2.77 6.64
N GLY A 247 -11.03 -2.93 5.33
CA GLY A 247 -11.00 -1.82 4.39
C GLY A 247 -12.34 -1.08 4.30
N PRO A 248 -12.32 0.15 3.75
CA PRO A 248 -13.52 0.98 3.68
C PRO A 248 -14.61 0.39 2.79
N ASP A 249 -14.25 -0.44 1.83
CA ASP A 249 -15.21 -1.04 0.89
C ASP A 249 -15.89 -2.32 1.45
N HIS A 250 -15.39 -2.88 2.56
CA HIS A 250 -15.96 -4.07 3.18
C HIS A 250 -15.94 -3.97 4.72
N PRO A 251 -16.97 -3.40 5.34
CA PRO A 251 -16.98 -3.08 6.76
C PRO A 251 -17.40 -4.26 7.67
N GLY A 252 -17.06 -5.49 7.34
CA GLY A 252 -17.45 -6.63 8.18
C GLY A 252 -16.68 -7.90 7.88
N PRO A 253 -16.89 -8.97 8.67
CA PRO A 253 -16.30 -10.25 8.37
C PRO A 253 -16.80 -10.80 7.04
N TRP A 254 -15.92 -11.39 6.26
CA TRP A 254 -16.24 -12.09 5.02
C TRP A 254 -17.17 -13.27 5.29
N LYS A 255 -18.10 -13.55 4.40
CA LYS A 255 -19.08 -14.64 4.62
C LYS A 255 -18.41 -16.00 4.48
N THR A 256 -17.67 -16.19 3.40
CA THR A 256 -17.00 -17.45 3.07
C THR A 256 -15.50 -17.23 2.78
N ILE A 257 -14.76 -18.32 2.73
CA ILE A 257 -13.34 -18.32 2.39
C ILE A 257 -13.14 -17.98 0.92
N GLU A 258 -14.02 -18.48 0.05
CA GLU A 258 -14.00 -18.25 -1.40
C GLU A 258 -14.24 -16.76 -1.72
N GLU A 259 -15.16 -16.11 -0.99
CA GLU A 259 -15.40 -14.67 -1.12
C GLU A 259 -14.15 -13.87 -0.74
N LEU A 260 -13.48 -14.26 0.36
CA LEU A 260 -12.21 -13.66 0.77
C LEU A 260 -11.09 -13.92 -0.26
N GLU A 261 -11.04 -15.14 -0.84
CA GLU A 261 -10.04 -15.50 -1.85
C GLU A 261 -10.19 -14.63 -3.11
N LEU A 262 -11.41 -14.46 -3.60
CA LEU A 262 -11.69 -13.59 -4.75
C LEU A 262 -11.32 -12.12 -4.47
N ALA A 263 -11.64 -11.62 -3.28
CA ALA A 263 -11.27 -10.27 -2.89
C ALA A 263 -9.75 -10.11 -2.73
N THR A 264 -9.06 -11.15 -2.23
CA THR A 264 -7.60 -11.19 -2.12
C THR A 264 -6.95 -11.14 -3.50
N LEU A 265 -7.48 -11.84 -4.50
CA LEU A 265 -7.02 -11.74 -5.89
C LEU A 265 -7.04 -10.28 -6.39
N GLY A 266 -8.16 -9.59 -6.21
CA GLY A 266 -8.28 -8.19 -6.61
C GLY A 266 -7.34 -7.25 -5.82
N TRP A 267 -7.11 -7.52 -4.53
CA TRP A 267 -6.19 -6.74 -3.73
C TRP A 267 -4.73 -6.98 -4.13
N VAL A 268 -4.32 -8.22 -4.38
CA VAL A 268 -2.96 -8.57 -4.85
C VAL A 268 -2.68 -7.94 -6.20
N HIS A 269 -3.64 -8.01 -7.13
CA HIS A 269 -3.49 -7.34 -8.42
C HIS A 269 -3.25 -5.83 -8.25
N TRP A 270 -4.12 -5.16 -7.50
CA TRP A 270 -3.95 -3.73 -7.20
C TRP A 270 -2.65 -3.43 -6.46
N HIS A 271 -2.25 -4.26 -5.47
CA HIS A 271 -1.00 -4.12 -4.73
C HIS A 271 0.21 -4.13 -5.67
N ASN A 272 0.23 -5.03 -6.65
CA ASN A 272 1.34 -5.20 -7.56
C ASN A 272 1.36 -4.15 -8.69
N GLN A 273 0.18 -3.79 -9.24
CA GLN A 273 0.09 -2.99 -10.46
C GLN A 273 -0.12 -1.50 -10.23
N GLU A 274 -0.75 -1.11 -9.12
CA GLU A 274 -1.23 0.27 -8.96
C GLU A 274 -0.81 0.91 -7.64
N ARG A 275 -0.69 0.11 -6.58
CA ARG A 275 -0.43 0.62 -5.23
C ARG A 275 0.97 1.22 -5.13
N LEU A 276 1.05 2.48 -4.66
CA LEU A 276 2.33 3.14 -4.43
C LEU A 276 3.00 2.61 -3.15
N HIS A 277 4.28 2.26 -3.26
CA HIS A 277 5.08 1.75 -2.17
C HIS A 277 6.23 2.70 -1.82
N GLY A 278 6.17 3.32 -0.65
CA GLY A 278 7.15 4.32 -0.22
C GLY A 278 8.58 3.79 -0.07
N PHE A 279 8.76 2.49 0.14
CA PHE A 279 10.08 1.86 0.26
C PHE A 279 10.82 1.80 -1.09
N ILE A 280 10.09 1.68 -2.19
CA ILE A 280 10.63 1.58 -3.55
C ILE A 280 10.43 2.87 -4.37
N GLY A 281 10.34 4.02 -3.71
CA GLY A 281 10.27 5.32 -4.38
C GLY A 281 8.87 5.83 -4.73
N ASP A 282 7.84 5.35 -4.06
CA ASP A 282 6.43 5.68 -4.31
C ASP A 282 5.98 5.31 -5.75
N VAL A 283 6.43 4.13 -6.23
CA VAL A 283 5.98 3.49 -7.48
C VAL A 283 5.28 2.16 -7.17
N PRO A 284 4.49 1.60 -8.10
CA PRO A 284 4.01 0.23 -8.04
C PRO A 284 5.15 -0.80 -8.19
N PRO A 285 5.04 -1.99 -7.58
CA PRO A 285 6.01 -3.07 -7.75
C PRO A 285 6.29 -3.45 -9.21
N ALA A 286 5.24 -3.56 -10.02
CA ALA A 286 5.37 -3.93 -11.44
C ALA A 286 6.20 -2.90 -12.22
N GLU A 287 5.99 -1.61 -12.00
CA GLU A 287 6.74 -0.53 -12.65
C GLU A 287 8.24 -0.60 -12.31
N LEU A 288 8.58 -0.92 -11.06
CA LEU A 288 9.99 -1.09 -10.66
C LEU A 288 10.63 -2.29 -11.37
N GLU A 289 9.92 -3.41 -11.47
CA GLU A 289 10.45 -4.60 -12.15
C GLU A 289 10.58 -4.39 -13.66
N GLU A 290 9.62 -3.73 -14.31
CA GLU A 290 9.70 -3.38 -15.71
C GLU A 290 10.93 -2.50 -16.00
N ALA A 291 11.17 -1.48 -15.17
CA ALA A 291 12.35 -0.64 -15.29
C ALA A 291 13.64 -1.47 -15.13
N PHE A 292 13.72 -2.33 -14.13
CA PHE A 292 14.89 -3.20 -13.90
C PHE A 292 15.18 -4.12 -15.10
N TYR A 293 14.16 -4.78 -15.65
CA TYR A 293 14.37 -5.67 -16.80
C TYR A 293 14.70 -4.90 -18.08
N ALA A 294 14.12 -3.71 -18.28
CA ALA A 294 14.45 -2.87 -19.43
C ALA A 294 15.93 -2.40 -19.41
N GLU A 295 16.42 -1.97 -18.24
CA GLU A 295 17.82 -1.57 -18.06
C GLU A 295 18.81 -2.73 -18.32
N ASN A 296 18.46 -3.94 -17.83
CA ASN A 296 19.32 -5.12 -18.03
C ASN A 296 19.34 -5.57 -19.50
N LEU A 297 18.23 -5.51 -20.23
CA LEU A 297 18.19 -5.79 -21.66
C LEU A 297 19.04 -4.81 -22.45
N GLN A 298 18.98 -3.51 -22.13
CA GLN A 298 19.81 -2.49 -22.78
C GLN A 298 21.32 -2.71 -22.49
N ALA A 299 21.68 -3.04 -21.25
CA ALA A 299 23.05 -3.33 -20.88
C ALA A 299 23.62 -4.54 -21.64
N THR A 300 22.82 -5.60 -21.80
CA THR A 300 23.21 -6.79 -22.56
C THR A 300 23.41 -6.48 -24.04
N ALA A 301 22.50 -5.74 -24.66
CA ALA A 301 22.61 -5.34 -26.07
C ALA A 301 23.83 -4.44 -26.34
N LEU A 302 24.18 -3.55 -25.41
CA LEU A 302 25.36 -2.71 -25.50
C LEU A 302 26.66 -3.54 -25.40
N ALA A 303 26.70 -4.52 -24.49
CA ALA A 303 27.85 -5.40 -24.32
C ALA A 303 28.11 -6.27 -25.58
N GLU A 304 27.05 -6.80 -26.20
CA GLU A 304 27.13 -7.58 -27.43
C GLU A 304 27.64 -6.74 -28.61
N ASN A 305 27.17 -5.48 -28.77
CA ASN A 305 27.61 -4.57 -29.82
C ASN A 305 29.08 -4.13 -29.63
N THR A 306 29.52 -4.00 -28.38
CA THR A 306 30.94 -3.67 -28.09
C THR A 306 31.86 -4.83 -28.44
N THR A 307 31.42 -6.06 -28.25
CA THR A 307 32.18 -7.27 -28.59
C THR A 307 32.28 -7.50 -30.09
N LEU A 308 31.24 -7.16 -30.86
CA LEU A 308 31.24 -7.25 -32.32
C LEU A 308 32.03 -6.13 -33.04
N GLY A 309 32.19 -4.99 -32.40
CA GLY A 309 33.00 -3.86 -32.95
C GLY A 309 34.49 -3.95 -32.70
N SER A 310 34.95 -4.97 -31.98
CA SER A 310 36.39 -5.22 -31.65
C SER A 310 37.02 -6.40 -32.43
N LEU A 311 36.34 -6.93 -33.41
CA LEU A 311 36.82 -7.89 -34.42
C LEU A 311 37.04 -7.19 -35.76
#